data_3c138a2a4dd268bf5b22518b24f520ac
#
_entry.id   3c138a2a4dd268bf5b22518b24f520ac
#
_cell.length_a   1.000
_cell.length_b   1.000
_cell.length_c   1.000
_cell.angle_alpha   90.00
_cell.angle_beta   90.00
_cell.angle_gamma   90.00
#
_symmetry.space_group_name_H-M   'P 1'
#
loop_
_entity.id
_entity.type
_entity.pdbx_description
1 polymer ?
#
loop_
_entity_poly.entity_id
_entity_poly.type
_entity_poly.pdbx_seq_one_letter_code
_entity_poly.pdbx_strand_id
1 'polypeptide(L)'
;VVEFLKEFDLTFTGNIDYTMGLFDDGKLIGTGSLGGRVMRDIAISKDYQKKGLTHRIIRNLQGESNRRGITGNQIFTKPKNVPVFAHMGFKEVAVAEPYAGLLERGQDTLEDYLNRVRSILGTGEGKNRGAIVMNCNPFTLGHRSLVEYAVNNCDEVIIFAVQEDRSIFPFSDRFSLIKQGVKDMKGVSVISGGNYIISNATFPTYFIKGTDELAAQTKLDATVFATRIAPALNITVRFVGEEPTDKTTLAYNRAMREVF
;
A
#
# COMPACT_ATOMS: atom_id res chain seq x y z
N VAL A 1 -0.27 22.44 14.56
CA VAL A 1 0.13 21.13 13.99
C VAL A 1 1.00 21.32 12.76
N VAL A 2 0.57 22.09 11.75
CA VAL A 2 1.33 22.27 10.48
C VAL A 2 2.75 22.74 10.73
N GLU A 3 2.93 23.84 11.47
CA GLU A 3 4.27 24.40 11.79
C GLU A 3 5.10 23.40 12.62
N PHE A 4 4.48 22.71 13.56
CA PHE A 4 5.15 21.71 14.39
C PHE A 4 5.68 20.54 13.55
N LEU A 5 4.93 20.07 12.56
CA LEU A 5 5.34 18.96 11.69
C LEU A 5 6.52 19.31 10.78
N LYS A 6 6.64 20.58 10.36
CA LYS A 6 7.78 21.05 9.55
C LYS A 6 9.13 20.86 10.25
N GLU A 7 9.18 20.94 11.58
CA GLU A 7 10.38 20.69 12.38
C GLU A 7 10.90 19.24 12.25
N PHE A 8 10.04 18.32 11.81
CA PHE A 8 10.31 16.88 11.67
C PHE A 8 10.38 16.42 10.21
N ASP A 9 10.42 17.36 9.28
CA ASP A 9 10.37 17.04 7.85
C ASP A 9 9.09 16.29 7.44
N LEU A 10 7.97 16.60 8.09
CA LEU A 10 6.66 16.06 7.80
C LEU A 10 5.75 17.13 7.19
N THR A 11 4.89 16.71 6.27
CA THR A 11 3.93 17.59 5.59
C THR A 11 2.50 17.21 5.97
N PHE A 12 1.73 18.16 6.48
CA PHE A 12 0.32 17.93 6.82
C PHE A 12 -0.55 17.98 5.55
N THR A 13 -0.63 16.87 4.84
CA THR A 13 -1.30 16.78 3.52
C THR A 13 -2.12 15.49 3.40
N GLY A 14 -3.06 15.48 2.43
CA GLY A 14 -3.88 14.32 2.11
C GLY A 14 -5.15 14.24 2.97
N ASN A 15 -5.84 13.12 2.87
CA ASN A 15 -7.07 12.88 3.61
C ASN A 15 -6.76 12.56 5.07
N ILE A 16 -7.14 13.48 5.97
CA ILE A 16 -6.97 13.35 7.40
C ILE A 16 -8.36 13.40 8.05
N ASP A 17 -8.70 12.32 8.76
CA ASP A 17 -10.02 12.17 9.39
C ASP A 17 -10.00 12.61 10.85
N TYR A 18 -8.83 12.56 11.48
CA TYR A 18 -8.65 12.89 12.87
C TYR A 18 -7.21 13.30 13.15
N THR A 19 -7.05 14.29 14.02
CA THR A 19 -5.74 14.71 14.51
C THR A 19 -5.81 14.99 16.02
N MET A 20 -4.81 14.48 16.73
CA MET A 20 -4.62 14.78 18.15
C MET A 20 -3.34 15.56 18.40
N GLY A 21 -3.35 16.37 19.46
CA GLY A 21 -2.16 17.04 20.01
C GLY A 21 -1.92 16.66 21.45
N LEU A 22 -0.66 16.54 21.84
CA LEU A 22 -0.20 16.52 23.22
C LEU A 22 0.32 17.91 23.57
N PHE A 23 -0.12 18.44 24.72
CA PHE A 23 0.28 19.76 25.18
C PHE A 23 0.93 19.66 26.56
N ASP A 24 1.91 20.53 26.80
CA ASP A 24 2.53 20.78 28.10
C ASP A 24 2.60 22.29 28.30
N ASP A 25 2.00 22.81 29.38
CA ASP A 25 1.84 24.24 29.66
C ASP A 25 1.37 25.07 28.46
N GLY A 26 0.39 24.54 27.70
CA GLY A 26 -0.14 25.19 26.50
C GLY A 26 0.69 25.08 25.25
N LYS A 27 1.89 24.53 25.32
CA LYS A 27 2.77 24.26 24.17
C LYS A 27 2.51 22.89 23.56
N LEU A 28 2.35 22.83 22.24
CA LEU A 28 2.25 21.56 21.52
C LEU A 28 3.59 20.81 21.56
N ILE A 29 3.61 19.63 22.16
CA ILE A 29 4.80 18.80 22.33
C ILE A 29 4.76 17.49 21.53
N GLY A 30 3.61 17.16 20.99
CA GLY A 30 3.46 15.97 20.15
C GLY A 30 2.15 15.96 19.39
N THR A 31 2.11 15.24 18.28
CA THR A 31 0.92 15.09 17.43
C THR A 31 0.87 13.72 16.77
N GLY A 32 -0.30 13.35 16.28
CA GLY A 32 -0.55 12.20 15.43
C GLY A 32 -1.91 12.29 14.79
N SER A 33 -2.07 11.71 13.61
CA SER A 33 -3.30 11.78 12.81
C SER A 33 -3.73 10.40 12.30
N LEU A 34 -5.00 10.30 11.90
CA LEU A 34 -5.56 9.18 11.13
C LEU A 34 -6.01 9.68 9.76
N GLY A 35 -5.72 8.88 8.74
CA GLY A 35 -6.32 8.97 7.42
C GLY A 35 -6.77 7.57 7.02
N GLY A 36 -8.08 7.29 7.12
CA GLY A 36 -8.59 5.92 7.04
C GLY A 36 -7.92 5.03 8.08
N ARG A 37 -7.30 3.94 7.63
CA ARG A 37 -6.55 3.01 8.49
C ARG A 37 -5.09 3.42 8.75
N VAL A 38 -4.61 4.48 8.10
CA VAL A 38 -3.21 4.91 8.21
C VAL A 38 -3.02 5.83 9.40
N MET A 39 -2.18 5.43 10.35
CA MET A 39 -1.66 6.31 11.41
C MET A 39 -0.47 7.09 10.84
N ARG A 40 -0.53 8.42 10.94
CA ARG A 40 0.40 9.32 10.27
C ARG A 40 0.70 10.56 11.11
N ASP A 41 1.59 11.41 10.63
CA ASP A 41 1.92 12.69 11.26
C ASP A 41 2.36 12.55 12.72
N ILE A 42 2.98 11.42 13.06
CA ILE A 42 3.41 11.10 14.42
C ILE A 42 4.75 11.77 14.68
N ALA A 43 4.73 12.77 15.53
CA ALA A 43 5.91 13.54 15.90
C ALA A 43 5.89 13.90 17.39
N ILE A 44 7.09 13.93 18.01
CA ILE A 44 7.30 14.36 19.40
C ILE A 44 8.45 15.36 19.43
N SER A 45 8.26 16.50 20.10
CA SER A 45 9.29 17.51 20.34
C SER A 45 10.56 16.89 20.92
N LYS A 46 11.72 17.34 20.46
CA LYS A 46 13.02 16.76 20.79
C LYS A 46 13.26 16.60 22.29
N ASP A 47 12.86 17.61 23.09
CA ASP A 47 13.02 17.63 24.56
C ASP A 47 12.10 16.62 25.27
N TYR A 48 11.11 16.10 24.57
CA TYR A 48 10.11 15.18 25.10
C TYR A 48 10.24 13.75 24.52
N GLN A 49 11.22 13.51 23.64
CA GLN A 49 11.51 12.17 23.12
C GLN A 49 11.99 11.22 24.24
N LYS A 50 11.87 9.93 24.02
CA LYS A 50 12.25 8.85 24.96
C LYS A 50 11.45 8.83 26.29
N LYS A 51 10.37 9.61 26.39
CA LYS A 51 9.47 9.66 27.56
C LYS A 51 8.19 8.83 27.37
N GLY A 52 8.14 7.92 26.41
CA GLY A 52 6.98 7.07 26.15
C GLY A 52 5.80 7.76 25.47
N LEU A 53 5.92 9.03 25.07
CA LEU A 53 4.82 9.82 24.52
C LEU A 53 4.32 9.32 23.17
N THR A 54 5.20 8.75 22.33
CA THR A 54 4.81 8.11 21.07
C THR A 54 3.80 6.97 21.32
N HIS A 55 4.02 6.19 22.38
CA HIS A 55 3.09 5.12 22.76
C HIS A 55 1.71 5.67 23.16
N ARG A 56 1.69 6.81 23.86
CA ARG A 56 0.45 7.51 24.22
C ARG A 56 -0.32 7.99 22.99
N ILE A 57 0.39 8.54 21.98
CA ILE A 57 -0.21 8.95 20.70
C ILE A 57 -0.80 7.73 19.98
N ILE A 58 -0.02 6.67 19.79
CA ILE A 58 -0.46 5.44 19.10
C ILE A 58 -1.70 4.84 19.79
N ARG A 59 -1.70 4.76 21.14
CA ARG A 59 -2.85 4.25 21.89
C ARG A 59 -4.10 5.10 21.67
N ASN A 60 -3.97 6.42 21.63
CA ASN A 60 -5.09 7.32 21.38
C ASN A 60 -5.63 7.16 19.95
N LEU A 61 -4.75 7.15 18.95
CA LEU A 61 -5.12 6.93 17.55
C LEU A 61 -5.80 5.57 17.37
N GLN A 62 -5.31 4.53 18.04
CA GLN A 62 -5.94 3.20 17.98
C GLN A 62 -7.34 3.21 18.61
N GLY A 63 -7.52 3.91 19.74
CA GLY A 63 -8.83 4.09 20.35
C GLY A 63 -9.81 4.79 19.43
N GLU A 64 -9.36 5.84 18.73
CA GLU A 64 -10.18 6.55 17.73
C GLU A 64 -10.48 5.67 16.49
N SER A 65 -9.49 4.94 16.01
CA SER A 65 -9.64 3.98 14.91
C SER A 65 -10.72 2.94 15.23
N ASN A 66 -10.68 2.37 16.44
CA ASN A 66 -11.67 1.40 16.91
C ASN A 66 -13.08 2.00 17.01
N ARG A 67 -13.21 3.27 17.49
CA ARG A 67 -14.51 3.97 17.53
C ARG A 67 -15.12 4.14 16.14
N ARG A 68 -14.29 4.21 15.10
CA ARG A 68 -14.69 4.29 13.67
C ARG A 68 -14.91 2.92 13.04
N GLY A 69 -14.79 1.83 13.79
CA GLY A 69 -14.93 0.46 13.30
C GLY A 69 -13.70 -0.04 12.52
N ILE A 70 -12.58 0.68 12.57
CA ILE A 70 -11.33 0.29 11.91
C ILE A 70 -10.49 -0.53 12.92
N THR A 71 -10.40 -1.82 12.72
CA THR A 71 -9.73 -2.76 13.63
C THR A 71 -8.28 -3.07 13.26
N GLY A 72 -7.84 -2.66 12.07
CA GLY A 72 -6.48 -2.81 11.58
C GLY A 72 -5.88 -1.49 11.12
N ASN A 73 -4.66 -1.19 11.58
CA ASN A 73 -3.96 0.05 11.26
C ASN A 73 -2.66 -0.21 10.50
N GLN A 74 -2.27 0.76 9.69
CA GLN A 74 -1.01 0.78 8.95
C GLN A 74 -0.20 2.03 9.30
N ILE A 75 1.12 1.91 9.22
CA ILE A 75 2.07 3.03 9.32
C ILE A 75 3.01 2.94 8.13
N PHE A 76 3.11 4.04 7.39
CA PHE A 76 4.18 4.25 6.41
C PHE A 76 5.21 5.19 7.03
N THR A 77 6.49 4.86 6.92
CA THR A 77 7.54 5.63 7.58
C THR A 77 8.89 5.50 6.88
N LYS A 78 9.84 6.37 7.24
CA LYS A 78 11.23 6.19 6.80
C LYS A 78 11.82 4.91 7.40
N PRO A 79 12.68 4.16 6.69
CA PRO A 79 13.23 2.89 7.15
C PRO A 79 13.84 2.97 8.55
N LYS A 80 14.58 4.04 8.86
CA LYS A 80 15.18 4.26 10.20
C LYS A 80 14.19 4.25 11.37
N ASN A 81 12.92 4.48 11.13
CA ASN A 81 11.88 4.52 12.17
C ASN A 81 11.15 3.16 12.32
N VAL A 82 11.35 2.22 11.41
CA VAL A 82 10.70 0.89 11.44
C VAL A 82 10.91 0.21 12.80
N PRO A 83 12.12 0.15 13.38
CA PRO A 83 12.33 -0.47 14.69
C PRO A 83 11.50 0.18 15.81
N VAL A 84 11.26 1.50 15.76
CA VAL A 84 10.47 2.21 16.76
C VAL A 84 9.04 1.70 16.79
N PHE A 85 8.41 1.57 15.62
CA PHE A 85 7.04 1.09 15.53
C PHE A 85 6.93 -0.43 15.76
N ALA A 86 7.94 -1.20 15.36
CA ALA A 86 8.01 -2.63 15.67
C ALA A 86 8.00 -2.88 17.19
N HIS A 87 8.75 -2.11 17.98
CA HIS A 87 8.70 -2.17 19.45
C HIS A 87 7.33 -1.78 20.04
N MET A 88 6.50 -1.08 19.28
CA MET A 88 5.13 -0.74 19.66
C MET A 88 4.09 -1.78 19.22
N GLY A 89 4.55 -2.94 18.73
CA GLY A 89 3.70 -4.06 18.34
C GLY A 89 3.14 -3.99 16.92
N PHE A 90 3.68 -3.11 16.07
CA PHE A 90 3.43 -3.18 14.63
C PHE A 90 4.32 -4.26 14.00
N LYS A 91 3.76 -5.04 13.10
CA LYS A 91 4.49 -6.02 12.30
C LYS A 91 4.96 -5.38 11.01
N GLU A 92 6.21 -5.61 10.65
CA GLU A 92 6.75 -5.20 9.37
C GLU A 92 6.09 -5.98 8.23
N VAL A 93 5.58 -5.25 7.25
CA VAL A 93 5.10 -5.81 5.98
C VAL A 93 6.24 -5.85 4.99
N ALA A 94 6.89 -4.71 4.74
CA ALA A 94 8.07 -4.61 3.88
C ALA A 94 8.83 -3.31 4.14
N VAL A 95 10.12 -3.32 3.80
CA VAL A 95 10.98 -2.13 3.80
C VAL A 95 11.68 -2.02 2.45
N ALA A 96 11.51 -0.88 1.78
CA ALA A 96 12.17 -0.50 0.54
C ALA A 96 13.23 0.58 0.85
N GLU A 97 14.44 0.14 1.12
CA GLU A 97 15.56 1.06 1.37
C GLU A 97 15.94 1.88 0.12
N PRO A 98 16.32 3.13 0.28
CA PRO A 98 16.31 3.96 1.49
C PRO A 98 15.00 4.73 1.70
N TYR A 99 13.93 4.39 1.00
CA TYR A 99 12.75 5.21 0.77
C TYR A 99 11.68 5.09 1.87
N ALA A 100 11.13 3.89 2.06
CA ALA A 100 9.95 3.70 2.88
C ALA A 100 9.83 2.31 3.50
N GLY A 101 9.18 2.22 4.66
CA GLY A 101 8.72 0.99 5.28
C GLY A 101 7.22 1.04 5.52
N LEU A 102 6.57 -0.11 5.38
CA LEU A 102 5.17 -0.35 5.72
C LEU A 102 5.11 -1.33 6.88
N LEU A 103 4.37 -0.94 7.92
CA LEU A 103 4.06 -1.79 9.07
C LEU A 103 2.55 -1.81 9.29
N GLU A 104 2.07 -2.87 9.93
CA GLU A 104 0.66 -3.05 10.24
C GLU A 104 0.43 -3.59 11.66
N ARG A 105 -0.77 -3.35 12.21
CA ARG A 105 -1.17 -3.85 13.53
C ARG A 105 -2.69 -4.04 13.58
N GLY A 106 -3.14 -5.08 14.28
CA GLY A 106 -4.57 -5.37 14.50
C GLY A 106 -5.09 -6.44 13.56
N GLN A 107 -6.32 -6.28 13.08
CA GLN A 107 -7.01 -7.18 12.16
C GLN A 107 -6.90 -6.73 10.71
N ASP A 108 -7.37 -7.56 9.78
CA ASP A 108 -7.30 -7.31 8.34
C ASP A 108 -5.87 -7.02 7.87
N THR A 109 -4.97 -7.87 8.32
CA THR A 109 -3.54 -7.83 8.00
C THR A 109 -3.28 -8.34 6.58
N LEU A 110 -2.02 -8.20 6.11
CA LEU A 110 -1.59 -8.81 4.84
C LEU A 110 -1.84 -10.33 4.84
N GLU A 111 -1.58 -11.00 5.95
CA GLU A 111 -1.82 -12.44 6.05
C GLU A 111 -3.32 -12.77 5.93
N ASP A 112 -4.20 -11.99 6.56
CA ASP A 112 -5.65 -12.15 6.40
C ASP A 112 -6.08 -11.93 4.95
N TYR A 113 -5.52 -10.93 4.28
CA TYR A 113 -5.74 -10.68 2.86
C TYR A 113 -5.29 -11.85 2.00
N LEU A 114 -4.07 -12.35 2.20
CA LEU A 114 -3.51 -13.47 1.45
C LEU A 114 -4.31 -14.76 1.68
N ASN A 115 -4.79 -15.00 2.89
CA ASN A 115 -5.64 -16.16 3.20
C ASN A 115 -6.98 -16.08 2.46
N ARG A 116 -7.61 -14.90 2.39
CA ARG A 116 -8.82 -14.69 1.58
C ARG A 116 -8.55 -14.94 0.09
N VAL A 117 -7.44 -14.45 -0.43
CA VAL A 117 -7.07 -14.68 -1.83
C VAL A 117 -6.81 -16.17 -2.10
N ARG A 118 -6.07 -16.85 -1.23
CA ARG A 118 -5.83 -18.31 -1.34
C ARG A 118 -7.14 -19.11 -1.30
N SER A 119 -8.10 -18.73 -0.47
CA SER A 119 -9.40 -19.41 -0.42
C SER A 119 -10.19 -19.31 -1.71
N ILE A 120 -9.96 -18.26 -2.52
CA ILE A 120 -10.60 -18.05 -3.83
C ILE A 120 -9.86 -18.82 -4.93
N LEU A 121 -8.52 -18.76 -4.90
CA LEU A 121 -7.67 -19.22 -6.00
C LEU A 121 -7.17 -20.67 -5.84
N GLY A 122 -7.18 -21.20 -4.64
CA GLY A 122 -6.43 -22.39 -4.27
C GLY A 122 -4.91 -22.13 -4.18
N THR A 123 -4.14 -23.18 -3.88
CA THR A 123 -2.69 -23.07 -3.61
C THR A 123 -1.87 -22.71 -4.86
N GLY A 124 -2.33 -23.07 -6.06
CA GLY A 124 -1.55 -22.94 -7.30
C GLY A 124 -0.31 -23.84 -7.35
N GLU A 125 -0.26 -24.88 -6.52
CA GLU A 125 0.85 -25.80 -6.48
C GLU A 125 0.98 -26.57 -7.79
N GLY A 126 2.20 -26.66 -8.32
CA GLY A 126 2.48 -27.32 -9.60
C GLY A 126 2.05 -26.56 -10.86
N LYS A 127 1.56 -25.31 -10.71
CA LYS A 127 1.13 -24.46 -11.83
C LYS A 127 2.10 -23.29 -12.04
N ASN A 128 2.32 -22.95 -13.32
CA ASN A 128 2.95 -21.69 -13.67
C ASN A 128 1.91 -20.57 -13.54
N ARG A 129 2.01 -19.78 -12.48
CA ARG A 129 1.03 -18.74 -12.13
C ARG A 129 1.61 -17.36 -12.41
N GLY A 130 0.94 -16.62 -13.32
CA GLY A 130 1.27 -15.26 -13.65
C GLY A 130 0.40 -14.25 -12.88
N ALA A 131 0.88 -13.02 -12.75
CA ALA A 131 0.14 -11.91 -12.20
C ALA A 131 0.20 -10.67 -13.07
N ILE A 132 -0.89 -9.89 -13.07
CA ILE A 132 -0.98 -8.56 -13.64
C ILE A 132 -1.57 -7.63 -12.58
N VAL A 133 -1.00 -6.46 -12.41
CA VAL A 133 -1.60 -5.39 -11.61
C VAL A 133 -2.07 -4.30 -12.55
N MET A 134 -3.32 -3.91 -12.46
CA MET A 134 -3.87 -2.89 -13.35
C MET A 134 -4.93 -2.02 -12.67
N ASN A 135 -4.93 -0.75 -13.05
CA ASN A 135 -5.93 0.23 -12.61
C ASN A 135 -7.18 0.19 -13.50
N CYS A 136 -7.00 0.07 -14.81
CA CYS A 136 -8.07 0.00 -15.82
C CYS A 136 -9.11 1.12 -15.70
N ASN A 137 -8.74 2.31 -16.03
CA ASN A 137 -9.58 3.51 -15.93
C ASN A 137 -9.98 4.10 -17.30
N PRO A 138 -10.79 3.43 -18.15
CA PRO A 138 -11.40 2.11 -18.01
C PRO A 138 -10.56 0.93 -18.51
N PHE A 139 -11.12 -0.29 -18.52
CA PHE A 139 -10.54 -1.46 -19.20
C PHE A 139 -10.60 -1.29 -20.71
N THR A 140 -9.48 -1.49 -21.41
CA THR A 140 -9.31 -1.28 -22.85
C THR A 140 -8.85 -2.54 -23.57
N LEU A 141 -8.82 -2.51 -24.92
CA LEU A 141 -8.27 -3.59 -25.72
C LEU A 141 -6.77 -3.84 -25.44
N GLY A 142 -6.00 -2.78 -25.11
CA GLY A 142 -4.60 -2.95 -24.70
C GLY A 142 -4.46 -3.75 -23.41
N HIS A 143 -5.32 -3.49 -22.42
CA HIS A 143 -5.35 -4.30 -21.20
C HIS A 143 -5.72 -5.75 -21.51
N ARG A 144 -6.71 -5.98 -22.40
CA ARG A 144 -7.12 -7.30 -22.82
C ARG A 144 -5.98 -8.07 -23.51
N SER A 145 -5.25 -7.42 -24.42
CA SER A 145 -4.11 -8.03 -25.12
C SER A 145 -2.99 -8.44 -24.14
N LEU A 146 -2.74 -7.67 -23.09
CA LEU A 146 -1.79 -8.05 -22.04
C LEU A 146 -2.24 -9.31 -21.29
N VAL A 147 -3.55 -9.42 -20.99
CA VAL A 147 -4.10 -10.63 -20.35
C VAL A 147 -4.02 -11.84 -21.29
N GLU A 148 -4.36 -11.67 -22.57
CA GLU A 148 -4.23 -12.74 -23.59
C GLU A 148 -2.78 -13.24 -23.71
N TYR A 149 -1.81 -12.32 -23.71
CA TYR A 149 -0.41 -12.68 -23.70
C TYR A 149 -0.04 -13.48 -22.44
N ALA A 150 -0.48 -13.06 -21.27
CA ALA A 150 -0.21 -13.75 -20.00
C ALA A 150 -0.83 -15.17 -19.99
N VAL A 151 -2.07 -15.33 -20.45
CA VAL A 151 -2.76 -16.63 -20.53
C VAL A 151 -2.04 -17.60 -21.47
N ASN A 152 -1.43 -17.12 -22.53
CA ASN A 152 -0.66 -17.96 -23.46
C ASN A 152 0.70 -18.42 -22.88
N ASN A 153 1.13 -17.83 -21.75
CA ASN A 153 2.43 -18.11 -21.14
C ASN A 153 2.33 -18.69 -19.72
N CYS A 154 1.13 -18.81 -19.15
CA CYS A 154 0.90 -19.32 -17.80
C CYS A 154 -0.33 -20.22 -17.74
N ASP A 155 -0.34 -21.16 -16.78
CA ASP A 155 -1.50 -22.02 -16.51
C ASP A 155 -2.63 -21.26 -15.84
N GLU A 156 -2.28 -20.29 -14.97
CA GLU A 156 -3.20 -19.40 -14.25
C GLU A 156 -2.69 -17.96 -14.28
N VAL A 157 -3.61 -17.01 -14.43
CA VAL A 157 -3.32 -15.57 -14.38
C VAL A 157 -4.18 -14.89 -13.34
N ILE A 158 -3.56 -14.18 -12.42
CA ILE A 158 -4.25 -13.39 -11.40
C ILE A 158 -4.16 -11.91 -11.78
N ILE A 159 -5.30 -11.28 -11.95
CA ILE A 159 -5.39 -9.83 -12.15
C ILE A 159 -5.70 -9.18 -10.80
N PHE A 160 -4.78 -8.39 -10.29
CA PHE A 160 -4.98 -7.53 -9.12
C PHE A 160 -5.48 -6.16 -9.59
N ALA A 161 -6.76 -5.90 -9.36
CA ALA A 161 -7.34 -4.59 -9.64
C ALA A 161 -6.98 -3.60 -8.53
N VAL A 162 -6.36 -2.47 -8.88
CA VAL A 162 -5.97 -1.42 -7.93
C VAL A 162 -7.21 -0.83 -7.27
N GLN A 163 -7.29 -0.93 -5.94
CA GLN A 163 -8.43 -0.44 -5.16
C GLN A 163 -8.21 1.01 -4.75
N GLU A 164 -8.66 1.92 -5.60
CA GLU A 164 -8.65 3.37 -5.34
C GLU A 164 -9.89 4.02 -5.93
N ASP A 165 -10.37 5.12 -5.33
CA ASP A 165 -11.52 5.89 -5.80
C ASP A 165 -11.16 7.33 -6.25
N ARG A 166 -9.90 7.58 -6.61
CA ARG A 166 -9.44 8.84 -7.22
C ARG A 166 -9.47 8.81 -8.75
N SER A 167 -9.81 7.68 -9.33
CA SER A 167 -9.98 7.48 -10.77
C SER A 167 -11.30 8.08 -11.27
N ILE A 168 -11.41 8.33 -12.58
CA ILE A 168 -12.65 8.83 -13.22
C ILE A 168 -13.81 7.85 -12.99
N PHE A 169 -13.51 6.54 -13.09
CA PHE A 169 -14.48 5.49 -12.80
C PHE A 169 -14.26 4.95 -11.37
N PRO A 170 -15.33 4.82 -10.56
CA PRO A 170 -15.28 4.18 -9.25
C PRO A 170 -14.68 2.78 -9.32
N PHE A 171 -14.09 2.31 -8.22
CA PHE A 171 -13.48 0.97 -8.16
C PHE A 171 -14.47 -0.14 -8.54
N SER A 172 -15.72 -0.07 -8.08
CA SER A 172 -16.78 -1.04 -8.41
C SER A 172 -16.97 -1.22 -9.91
N ASP A 173 -16.99 -0.12 -10.65
CA ASP A 173 -17.23 -0.12 -12.09
C ASP A 173 -16.00 -0.66 -12.82
N ARG A 174 -14.80 -0.20 -12.44
CA ARG A 174 -13.54 -0.70 -13.00
C ARG A 174 -13.38 -2.20 -12.77
N PHE A 175 -13.66 -2.68 -11.56
CA PHE A 175 -13.62 -4.09 -11.22
C PHE A 175 -14.60 -4.94 -12.03
N SER A 176 -15.82 -4.43 -12.21
CA SER A 176 -16.84 -5.06 -13.07
C SER A 176 -16.40 -5.12 -14.53
N LEU A 177 -15.87 -4.01 -15.07
CA LEU A 177 -15.38 -3.94 -16.45
C LEU A 177 -14.20 -4.91 -16.70
N ILE A 178 -13.27 -5.02 -15.76
CA ILE A 178 -12.18 -6.00 -15.86
C ILE A 178 -12.77 -7.42 -15.93
N LYS A 179 -13.67 -7.78 -15.01
CA LYS A 179 -14.30 -9.10 -14.99
C LYS A 179 -15.04 -9.40 -16.28
N GLN A 180 -15.78 -8.44 -16.80
CA GLN A 180 -16.50 -8.60 -18.08
C GLN A 180 -15.53 -8.74 -19.26
N GLY A 181 -14.46 -7.96 -19.27
CA GLY A 181 -13.46 -7.94 -20.32
C GLY A 181 -12.65 -9.23 -20.47
N VAL A 182 -12.60 -10.05 -19.40
CA VAL A 182 -11.82 -11.32 -19.40
C VAL A 182 -12.70 -12.55 -19.14
N LYS A 183 -14.04 -12.43 -19.14
CA LYS A 183 -14.99 -13.50 -18.78
C LYS A 183 -14.88 -14.76 -19.64
N ASP A 184 -14.42 -14.61 -20.87
CA ASP A 184 -14.22 -15.67 -21.86
C ASP A 184 -12.85 -16.33 -21.76
N MET A 185 -11.95 -15.82 -20.93
CA MET A 185 -10.59 -16.34 -20.75
C MET A 185 -10.55 -17.36 -19.62
N LYS A 186 -10.17 -18.59 -19.95
CA LYS A 186 -9.99 -19.67 -18.95
C LYS A 186 -8.69 -19.43 -18.16
N GLY A 187 -8.71 -19.81 -16.88
CA GLY A 187 -7.52 -19.68 -16.02
C GLY A 187 -7.25 -18.26 -15.52
N VAL A 188 -8.13 -17.29 -15.80
CA VAL A 188 -8.01 -15.90 -15.32
C VAL A 188 -8.86 -15.68 -14.09
N SER A 189 -8.28 -15.13 -13.05
CA SER A 189 -8.97 -14.69 -11.82
C SER A 189 -8.75 -13.21 -11.58
N VAL A 190 -9.83 -12.48 -11.26
CA VAL A 190 -9.79 -11.05 -10.95
C VAL A 190 -10.00 -10.85 -9.45
N ILE A 191 -9.00 -10.28 -8.79
CA ILE A 191 -8.96 -10.06 -7.33
C ILE A 191 -8.79 -8.57 -7.05
N SER A 192 -9.46 -8.06 -6.00
CA SER A 192 -9.14 -6.72 -5.50
C SER A 192 -7.72 -6.68 -4.91
N GLY A 193 -6.95 -5.66 -5.26
CA GLY A 193 -5.61 -5.43 -4.69
C GLY A 193 -5.62 -5.09 -3.20
N GLY A 194 -6.80 -4.71 -2.67
CA GLY A 194 -6.95 -4.35 -1.26
C GLY A 194 -6.03 -3.19 -0.87
N ASN A 195 -5.56 -3.25 0.37
CA ASN A 195 -4.67 -2.22 0.93
C ASN A 195 -3.17 -2.46 0.66
N TYR A 196 -2.84 -3.52 -0.11
CA TYR A 196 -1.46 -4.00 -0.27
C TYR A 196 -0.91 -3.89 -1.69
N ILE A 197 -1.75 -3.51 -2.65
CA ILE A 197 -1.31 -2.98 -3.94
C ILE A 197 -1.29 -1.46 -3.82
N ILE A 198 -0.08 -0.91 -3.69
CA ILE A 198 0.13 0.48 -3.28
C ILE A 198 0.18 1.38 -4.50
N SER A 199 -0.87 2.15 -4.74
CA SER A 199 -0.94 3.13 -5.81
C SER A 199 -0.49 4.53 -5.35
N ASN A 200 -0.27 5.45 -6.30
CA ASN A 200 -0.04 6.86 -6.00
C ASN A 200 -1.16 7.51 -5.17
N ALA A 201 -2.39 6.99 -5.27
CA ALA A 201 -3.52 7.52 -4.52
C ALA A 201 -3.57 7.03 -3.07
N THR A 202 -3.04 5.83 -2.81
CA THR A 202 -3.05 5.21 -1.49
C THR A 202 -1.74 5.38 -0.72
N PHE A 203 -0.64 5.67 -1.43
CA PHE A 203 0.66 5.92 -0.80
C PHE A 203 0.70 7.30 -0.13
N PRO A 204 0.91 7.39 1.18
CA PRO A 204 0.98 8.66 1.86
C PRO A 204 2.37 9.29 1.71
N THR A 205 2.43 10.50 1.16
CA THR A 205 3.68 11.21 0.88
C THR A 205 4.18 12.11 2.01
N TYR A 206 3.44 12.21 3.10
CA TYR A 206 3.69 13.16 4.20
C TYR A 206 5.09 13.11 4.83
N PHE A 207 5.80 11.98 4.71
CA PHE A 207 7.14 11.78 5.27
C PHE A 207 8.26 11.81 4.23
N ILE A 208 7.93 12.07 2.95
CA ILE A 208 8.86 12.13 1.83
C ILE A 208 8.97 13.56 1.33
N LYS A 209 10.16 13.99 0.95
CA LYS A 209 10.40 15.32 0.37
C LYS A 209 10.85 15.21 -1.08
N GLY A 210 10.28 16.07 -1.93
CA GLY A 210 10.77 16.33 -3.28
C GLY A 210 10.41 15.25 -4.30
N THR A 211 11.32 14.98 -5.22
CA THR A 211 11.11 14.12 -6.40
C THR A 211 11.09 12.60 -6.10
N ASP A 212 11.31 12.21 -4.84
CA ASP A 212 11.44 10.81 -4.45
C ASP A 212 10.12 10.09 -4.18
N GLU A 213 8.97 10.80 -4.23
CA GLU A 213 7.64 10.22 -3.92
C GLU A 213 7.29 9.06 -4.83
N LEU A 214 7.48 9.22 -6.14
CA LEU A 214 7.21 8.16 -7.11
C LEU A 214 8.15 6.96 -6.91
N ALA A 215 9.45 7.22 -6.69
CA ALA A 215 10.42 6.17 -6.44
C ALA A 215 10.10 5.42 -5.14
N ALA A 216 9.74 6.11 -4.08
CA ALA A 216 9.37 5.52 -2.81
C ALA A 216 8.11 4.64 -2.92
N GLN A 217 7.08 5.12 -3.59
CA GLN A 217 5.84 4.39 -3.80
C GLN A 217 6.09 3.15 -4.66
N THR A 218 6.75 3.29 -5.80
CA THR A 218 6.98 2.17 -6.74
C THR A 218 7.89 1.11 -6.14
N LYS A 219 8.95 1.50 -5.43
CA LYS A 219 9.85 0.57 -4.76
C LYS A 219 9.16 -0.18 -3.61
N LEU A 220 8.36 0.51 -2.80
CA LEU A 220 7.65 -0.15 -1.70
C LEU A 220 6.59 -1.13 -2.23
N ASP A 221 5.79 -0.74 -3.25
CA ASP A 221 4.81 -1.64 -3.87
C ASP A 221 5.50 -2.86 -4.47
N ALA A 222 6.56 -2.67 -5.27
CA ALA A 222 7.34 -3.76 -5.85
C ALA A 222 7.89 -4.69 -4.76
N THR A 223 8.41 -4.14 -3.66
CA THR A 223 8.96 -4.93 -2.55
C THR A 223 7.87 -5.74 -1.84
N VAL A 224 6.73 -5.13 -1.51
CA VAL A 224 5.58 -5.86 -0.91
C VAL A 224 5.14 -7.00 -1.83
N PHE A 225 5.00 -6.71 -3.11
CA PHE A 225 4.57 -7.71 -4.08
C PHE A 225 5.57 -8.87 -4.19
N ALA A 226 6.84 -8.58 -4.45
CA ALA A 226 7.88 -9.59 -4.68
C ALA A 226 8.19 -10.43 -3.45
N THR A 227 8.23 -9.81 -2.25
CA THR A 227 8.68 -10.49 -1.04
C THR A 227 7.55 -11.12 -0.23
N ARG A 228 6.31 -10.68 -0.42
CA ARG A 228 5.17 -11.13 0.40
C ARG A 228 4.03 -11.73 -0.43
N ILE A 229 3.57 -11.03 -1.47
CA ILE A 229 2.39 -11.47 -2.23
C ILE A 229 2.75 -12.61 -3.18
N ALA A 230 3.78 -12.44 -4.00
CA ALA A 230 4.16 -13.40 -5.02
C ALA A 230 4.52 -14.78 -4.41
N PRO A 231 5.40 -14.87 -3.39
CA PRO A 231 5.70 -16.16 -2.76
C PRO A 231 4.49 -16.81 -2.10
N ALA A 232 3.65 -16.02 -1.42
CA ALA A 232 2.48 -16.53 -0.71
C ALA A 232 1.41 -17.11 -1.63
N LEU A 233 1.35 -16.66 -2.89
CA LEU A 233 0.37 -17.08 -3.89
C LEU A 233 0.98 -17.95 -5.00
N ASN A 234 2.24 -18.38 -4.85
CA ASN A 234 2.99 -19.12 -5.87
C ASN A 234 3.00 -18.43 -7.25
N ILE A 235 3.14 -17.11 -7.26
CA ILE A 235 3.27 -16.31 -8.48
C ILE A 235 4.74 -16.34 -8.90
N THR A 236 5.00 -16.80 -10.11
CA THR A 236 6.35 -16.96 -10.69
C THR A 236 6.69 -15.88 -11.71
N VAL A 237 5.67 -15.24 -12.30
CA VAL A 237 5.84 -14.24 -13.36
C VAL A 237 4.91 -13.07 -13.10
N ARG A 238 5.39 -11.84 -13.27
CA ARG A 238 4.56 -10.64 -13.29
C ARG A 238 4.64 -9.98 -14.66
N PHE A 239 3.49 -9.84 -15.31
CA PHE A 239 3.36 -9.17 -16.59
C PHE A 239 3.07 -7.69 -16.39
N VAL A 240 3.71 -6.84 -17.18
CA VAL A 240 3.53 -5.40 -17.17
C VAL A 240 3.37 -4.90 -18.61
N GLY A 241 2.50 -3.91 -18.80
CA GLY A 241 2.37 -3.23 -20.09
C GLY A 241 3.54 -2.27 -20.32
N GLU A 242 3.96 -2.11 -21.56
CA GLU A 242 4.86 -1.04 -21.96
C GLU A 242 4.04 0.18 -22.37
N GLU A 243 4.16 1.27 -21.62
CA GLU A 243 3.59 2.57 -21.95
C GLU A 243 4.74 3.59 -22.07
N PRO A 244 5.36 3.69 -23.26
CA PRO A 244 6.60 4.44 -23.44
C PRO A 244 6.42 5.97 -23.19
N THR A 245 5.20 6.46 -23.21
CA THR A 245 4.88 7.86 -22.97
C THR A 245 4.52 8.18 -21.52
N ASP A 246 4.17 7.18 -20.71
CA ASP A 246 3.83 7.39 -19.29
C ASP A 246 5.05 7.20 -18.38
N LYS A 247 5.51 8.32 -17.80
CA LYS A 247 6.66 8.35 -16.88
C LYS A 247 6.42 7.51 -15.63
N THR A 248 5.18 7.41 -15.17
CA THR A 248 4.81 6.64 -13.97
C THR A 248 4.97 5.15 -14.24
N THR A 249 4.43 4.67 -15.35
CA THR A 249 4.57 3.27 -15.78
C THR A 249 6.04 2.91 -16.04
N LEU A 250 6.81 3.81 -16.66
CA LEU A 250 8.25 3.58 -16.88
C LEU A 250 9.03 3.46 -15.56
N ALA A 251 8.77 4.35 -14.58
CA ALA A 251 9.40 4.29 -13.25
C ALA A 251 9.02 3.00 -12.52
N TYR A 252 7.77 2.62 -12.61
CA TYR A 252 7.24 1.39 -12.01
C TYR A 252 7.90 0.13 -12.63
N ASN A 253 7.96 0.04 -13.96
CA ASN A 253 8.58 -1.07 -14.66
C ASN A 253 10.08 -1.19 -14.34
N ARG A 254 10.78 -0.05 -14.15
CA ARG A 254 12.18 -0.04 -13.69
C ARG A 254 12.30 -0.59 -12.27
N ALA A 255 11.48 -0.10 -11.33
CA ALA A 255 11.49 -0.57 -9.94
C ALA A 255 11.21 -2.08 -9.85
N MET A 256 10.29 -2.59 -10.68
CA MET A 256 10.01 -4.02 -10.77
C MET A 256 11.22 -4.83 -11.21
N ARG A 257 11.93 -4.42 -12.27
CA ARG A 257 13.14 -5.12 -12.77
C ARG A 257 14.29 -5.14 -11.77
N GLU A 258 14.34 -4.19 -10.84
CA GLU A 258 15.38 -4.13 -9.81
C GLU A 258 15.05 -4.99 -8.57
N VAL A 259 13.79 -5.33 -8.36
CA VAL A 259 13.32 -6.09 -7.18
C VAL A 259 13.09 -7.57 -7.52
N PHE A 260 12.71 -7.88 -8.76
CA PHE A 260 12.53 -9.25 -9.29
C PHE A 260 13.76 -9.73 -10.04
#